data_feba31db5acd99c5b955446815276323
#
_entry.id   feba31db5acd99c5b955446815276323
#
_cell.length_a   1.000
_cell.length_b   1.000
_cell.length_c   1.000
_cell.angle_alpha   90.00
_cell.angle_beta   90.00
_cell.angle_gamma   90.00
#
_symmetry.space_group_name_H-M   'P 1'
#
loop_
_entity.id
_entity.type
_entity.pdbx_description
1 polymer ?
#
loop_
_entity_poly.entity_id
_entity_poly.type
_entity_poly.pdbx_seq_one_letter_code
_entity_poly.pdbx_strand_id
1 'polypeptide(L)'
;MKVSSYLDTKSTQELPGVVKREVINADDGAPNFCMRVFDVEPGSSTPLHSHQWEHEVFVLSGEGVVKSEGKETQIAKDSVVFVPPNEQHCFLNSGKKPLRFICVIPLIT
;
A
#
# COMPACT_ATOMS: atom_id res chain seq x y z
N MET A 1 18.36 -15.05 -6.22
CA MET A 1 17.62 -13.92 -6.82
C MET A 1 16.25 -14.42 -7.24
N LYS A 2 15.20 -13.63 -6.98
CA LYS A 2 13.82 -13.94 -7.37
C LYS A 2 13.36 -12.93 -8.42
N VAL A 3 12.74 -13.43 -9.49
CA VAL A 3 12.11 -12.59 -10.51
C VAL A 3 10.74 -13.18 -10.81
N SER A 4 9.68 -12.41 -10.62
CA SER A 4 8.32 -12.88 -10.88
C SER A 4 7.42 -11.69 -11.20
N SER A 5 6.18 -11.96 -11.62
CA SER A 5 5.16 -10.94 -11.81
C SER A 5 4.34 -10.78 -10.53
N TYR A 6 3.95 -9.54 -10.18
CA TYR A 6 3.12 -9.35 -9.00
C TYR A 6 1.77 -10.06 -9.13
N LEU A 7 1.30 -10.26 -10.36
CA LEU A 7 0.05 -10.98 -10.63
C LEU A 7 0.12 -12.46 -10.26
N ASP A 8 1.33 -13.03 -10.20
CA ASP A 8 1.52 -14.42 -9.80
C ASP A 8 1.53 -14.59 -8.28
N THR A 9 1.56 -13.49 -7.55
CA THR A 9 1.57 -13.51 -6.09
C THR A 9 0.13 -13.65 -5.58
N LYS A 10 -0.06 -14.53 -4.59
CA LYS A 10 -1.36 -14.71 -3.94
C LYS A 10 -1.85 -13.39 -3.36
N SER A 11 -3.12 -13.08 -3.61
CA SER A 11 -3.74 -11.88 -3.11
C SER A 11 -4.50 -12.13 -1.80
N THR A 12 -4.60 -11.07 -1.00
CA THR A 12 -5.43 -11.04 0.21
C THR A 12 -6.37 -9.84 0.07
N GLN A 13 -7.66 -10.05 0.37
CA GLN A 13 -8.61 -8.95 0.38
C GLN A 13 -8.66 -8.34 1.77
N GLU A 14 -8.18 -7.09 1.90
CA GLU A 14 -8.14 -6.39 3.20
C GLU A 14 -9.51 -5.87 3.60
N LEU A 15 -10.21 -5.26 2.65
CA LEU A 15 -11.60 -4.78 2.76
C LEU A 15 -12.25 -4.96 1.40
N PRO A 16 -13.58 -4.83 1.28
CA PRO A 16 -14.20 -4.85 -0.05
C PRO A 16 -13.54 -3.83 -0.97
N GLY A 17 -13.11 -4.27 -2.15
CA GLY A 17 -12.45 -3.43 -3.14
C GLY A 17 -10.96 -3.16 -2.89
N VAL A 18 -10.36 -3.75 -1.85
CA VAL A 18 -8.93 -3.56 -1.54
C VAL A 18 -8.22 -4.90 -1.57
N VAL A 19 -7.29 -5.05 -2.51
CA VAL A 19 -6.52 -6.27 -2.69
C VAL A 19 -5.05 -5.98 -2.43
N LYS A 20 -4.41 -6.80 -1.60
CA LYS A 20 -3.00 -6.70 -1.26
C LYS A 20 -2.27 -7.95 -1.73
N ARG A 21 -1.07 -7.75 -2.28
CA ARG A 21 -0.15 -8.84 -2.60
C ARG A 21 1.21 -8.53 -1.98
N GLU A 22 1.69 -9.45 -1.14
CA GLU A 22 3.06 -9.37 -0.61
C GLU A 22 3.99 -9.99 -1.64
N VAL A 23 4.57 -9.16 -2.46
CA VAL A 23 5.35 -9.62 -3.61
C VAL A 23 6.76 -10.03 -3.24
N ILE A 24 7.34 -9.45 -2.18
CA ILE A 24 8.62 -9.86 -1.60
C ILE A 24 8.47 -9.82 -0.08
N ASN A 25 8.76 -10.94 0.58
CA ASN A 25 8.68 -11.04 2.03
C ASN A 25 9.69 -12.05 2.57
N ALA A 26 9.57 -12.41 3.85
CA ALA A 26 10.48 -13.33 4.52
C ALA A 26 10.50 -14.72 3.86
N ASP A 27 9.40 -15.16 3.25
CA ASP A 27 9.35 -16.45 2.58
C ASP A 27 10.29 -16.51 1.37
N ASP A 28 10.63 -15.35 0.81
CA ASP A 28 11.59 -15.24 -0.29
C ASP A 28 13.03 -15.14 0.22
N GLY A 29 13.23 -15.14 1.53
CA GLY A 29 14.54 -14.95 2.14
C GLY A 29 14.93 -13.49 2.33
N ALA A 30 13.99 -12.54 2.19
CA ALA A 30 14.28 -11.13 2.40
C ALA A 30 14.57 -10.87 3.89
N PRO A 31 15.71 -10.23 4.23
CA PRO A 31 16.07 -10.06 5.64
C PRO A 31 15.54 -8.77 6.28
N ASN A 32 15.19 -7.75 5.50
CA ASN A 32 14.92 -6.42 6.06
C ASN A 32 13.59 -5.81 5.64
N PHE A 33 13.13 -6.05 4.40
CA PHE A 33 11.98 -5.32 3.86
C PHE A 33 10.92 -6.26 3.31
N CYS A 34 9.67 -5.82 3.41
CA CYS A 34 8.53 -6.45 2.77
C CYS A 34 7.96 -5.47 1.75
N MET A 35 7.83 -5.91 0.50
CA MET A 35 7.22 -5.10 -0.55
C MET A 35 5.81 -5.62 -0.84
N ARG A 36 4.83 -4.73 -0.79
CA ARG A 36 3.44 -5.07 -1.04
C ARG A 36 2.91 -4.19 -2.16
N VAL A 37 2.04 -4.75 -3.00
CA VAL A 37 1.31 -3.99 -4.00
C VAL A 37 -0.16 -4.01 -3.63
N PHE A 38 -0.75 -2.82 -3.56
CA PHE A 38 -2.17 -2.65 -3.29
C PHE A 38 -2.89 -2.22 -4.55
N ASP A 39 -4.07 -2.80 -4.77
CA ASP A 39 -5.03 -2.36 -5.78
C ASP A 39 -6.31 -1.99 -5.05
N VAL A 40 -6.74 -0.73 -5.21
CA VAL A 40 -7.90 -0.16 -4.53
C VAL A 40 -8.92 0.28 -5.57
N GLU A 41 -10.12 -0.30 -5.52
CA GLU A 41 -11.20 0.05 -6.43
C GLU A 41 -11.74 1.46 -6.15
N PRO A 42 -12.32 2.14 -7.15
CA PRO A 42 -12.95 3.43 -6.93
C PRO A 42 -13.95 3.40 -5.78
N GLY A 43 -13.87 4.37 -4.89
CA GLY A 43 -14.73 4.47 -3.72
C GLY A 43 -14.32 3.61 -2.53
N SER A 44 -13.32 2.75 -2.70
CA SER A 44 -12.83 1.90 -1.62
C SER A 44 -11.65 2.55 -0.92
N SER A 45 -11.36 2.09 0.31
CA SER A 45 -10.31 2.62 1.15
C SER A 45 -9.62 1.49 1.91
N THR A 46 -8.31 1.63 2.11
CA THR A 46 -7.60 0.76 3.05
C THR A 46 -8.10 1.03 4.46
N PRO A 47 -7.91 0.08 5.41
CA PRO A 47 -8.32 0.33 6.79
C PRO A 47 -7.62 1.55 7.39
N LEU A 48 -8.36 2.33 8.18
CA LEU A 48 -7.78 3.42 8.95
C LEU A 48 -7.10 2.83 10.18
N HIS A 49 -5.77 2.84 10.19
CA HIS A 49 -5.01 2.21 11.26
C HIS A 49 -3.64 2.88 11.43
N SER A 50 -2.94 2.50 12.49
CA SER A 50 -1.56 2.89 12.72
C SER A 50 -0.73 1.65 13.05
N HIS A 51 0.57 1.74 12.77
CA HIS A 51 1.53 0.68 13.08
C HIS A 51 2.74 1.29 13.76
N GLN A 52 3.51 0.46 14.46
CA GLN A 52 4.75 0.88 15.11
C GLN A 52 5.90 1.11 14.13
N TRP A 53 5.70 0.75 12.87
CA TRP A 53 6.71 0.88 11.81
C TRP A 53 6.28 1.89 10.77
N GLU A 54 7.27 2.34 10.00
CA GLU A 54 7.03 3.29 8.92
C GLU A 54 6.53 2.59 7.66
N HIS A 55 5.95 3.40 6.76
CA HIS A 55 5.54 2.96 5.43
C HIS A 55 6.18 3.89 4.39
N GLU A 56 6.68 3.30 3.30
CA GLU A 56 7.14 4.05 2.14
C GLU A 56 6.31 3.62 0.95
N VAL A 57 5.64 4.59 0.32
CA VAL A 57 4.64 4.33 -0.71
C VAL A 57 5.02 5.04 -2.00
N PHE A 58 4.88 4.33 -3.11
CA PHE A 58 5.01 4.90 -4.45
C PHE A 58 3.75 4.57 -5.24
N VAL A 59 3.04 5.58 -5.74
CA VAL A 59 1.81 5.39 -6.51
C VAL A 59 2.16 5.06 -7.95
N LEU A 60 1.72 3.88 -8.42
CA LEU A 60 2.00 3.41 -9.78
C LEU A 60 0.97 3.92 -10.78
N SER A 61 -0.30 3.98 -10.40
CA SER A 61 -1.36 4.40 -11.30
C SER A 61 -2.60 4.81 -10.51
N GLY A 62 -3.44 5.61 -11.15
CA GLY A 62 -4.67 6.11 -10.53
C GLY A 62 -4.45 7.37 -9.74
N GLU A 63 -5.49 7.76 -9.01
CA GLU A 63 -5.45 8.93 -8.13
C GLU A 63 -6.30 8.67 -6.90
N GLY A 64 -6.01 9.37 -5.83
CA GLY A 64 -6.74 9.19 -4.58
C GLY A 64 -6.37 10.21 -3.54
N VAL A 65 -6.66 9.87 -2.30
CA VAL A 65 -6.42 10.72 -1.14
C VAL A 65 -5.77 9.88 -0.06
N VAL A 66 -4.70 10.36 0.55
CA VAL A 66 -4.21 9.80 1.79
C VAL A 66 -4.75 10.64 2.94
N LYS A 67 -5.37 9.97 3.91
CA LYS A 67 -5.92 10.62 5.11
C LYS A 67 -5.02 10.29 6.28
N SER A 68 -4.64 11.32 7.03
CA SER A 68 -3.80 11.15 8.22
C SER A 68 -3.99 12.32 9.16
N GLU A 69 -4.21 12.04 10.42
CA GLU A 69 -4.29 13.03 11.49
C GLU A 69 -5.27 14.17 11.16
N GLY A 70 -6.43 13.82 10.61
CA GLY A 70 -7.46 14.79 10.24
C GLY A 70 -7.20 15.58 8.98
N LYS A 71 -6.10 15.27 8.26
CA LYS A 71 -5.76 15.92 7.00
C LYS A 71 -5.99 14.98 5.84
N GLU A 72 -6.33 15.55 4.69
CA GLU A 72 -6.45 14.83 3.44
C GLU A 72 -5.49 15.43 2.42
N THR A 73 -4.66 14.58 1.82
CA THR A 73 -3.71 15.02 0.81
C THR A 73 -3.96 14.21 -0.47
N GLN A 74 -4.10 14.92 -1.59
CA GLN A 74 -4.31 14.26 -2.87
C GLN A 74 -3.02 13.62 -3.36
N ILE A 75 -3.16 12.41 -3.91
CA ILE A 75 -2.07 11.65 -4.51
C ILE A 75 -2.50 11.19 -5.90
N ALA A 76 -1.52 10.98 -6.76
CA ALA A 76 -1.73 10.51 -8.12
C ALA A 76 -0.51 9.70 -8.57
N LYS A 77 -0.53 9.20 -9.79
CA LYS A 77 0.61 8.52 -10.38
C LYS A 77 1.90 9.28 -10.09
N ASP A 78 2.93 8.57 -9.68
CA ASP A 78 4.27 9.07 -9.35
C ASP A 78 4.37 9.79 -8.00
N SER A 79 3.28 9.92 -7.25
CA SER A 79 3.35 10.44 -5.88
C SER A 79 4.13 9.48 -4.98
N VAL A 80 4.89 10.05 -4.04
CA VAL A 80 5.54 9.30 -2.98
C VAL A 80 4.96 9.72 -1.64
N VAL A 81 4.80 8.75 -0.73
CA VAL A 81 4.24 9.02 0.59
C VAL A 81 5.10 8.32 1.65
N PHE A 82 5.54 9.08 2.63
CA PHE A 82 6.17 8.54 3.82
C PHE A 82 5.18 8.65 4.97
N VAL A 83 4.87 7.52 5.60
CA VAL A 83 4.02 7.48 6.79
C VAL A 83 4.92 7.16 7.97
N PRO A 84 5.10 8.11 8.92
CA PRO A 84 5.92 7.86 10.11
C PRO A 84 5.35 6.74 10.99
N PRO A 85 6.18 6.12 11.83
CA PRO A 85 5.68 5.17 12.83
C PRO A 85 4.56 5.79 13.67
N ASN A 86 3.54 4.99 13.97
CA ASN A 86 2.41 5.33 14.84
C ASN A 86 1.44 6.39 14.31
N GLU A 87 1.65 6.89 13.08
CA GLU A 87 0.72 7.85 12.49
C GLU A 87 -0.47 7.10 11.87
N GLN A 88 -1.69 7.46 12.31
CA GLN A 88 -2.91 6.87 11.77
C GLN A 88 -3.13 7.33 10.34
N HIS A 89 -3.45 6.39 9.44
CA HIS A 89 -3.58 6.71 8.02
C HIS A 89 -4.48 5.72 7.29
N CYS A 90 -4.99 6.15 6.13
CA CYS A 90 -5.59 5.26 5.14
C CYS A 90 -5.47 5.88 3.74
N PHE A 91 -5.63 5.04 2.73
CA PHE A 91 -5.58 5.43 1.32
C PHE A 91 -6.97 5.21 0.72
N LEU A 92 -7.59 6.28 0.22
CA LEU A 92 -8.91 6.24 -0.40
C LEU A 92 -8.76 6.46 -1.90
N ASN A 93 -9.40 5.61 -2.70
CA ASN A 93 -9.49 5.86 -4.13
C ASN A 93 -10.67 6.81 -4.38
N SER A 94 -10.36 8.07 -4.64
CA SER A 94 -11.34 9.11 -4.96
C SER A 94 -11.53 9.29 -6.48
N GLY A 95 -10.81 8.53 -7.28
CA GLY A 95 -10.87 8.61 -8.73
C GLY A 95 -11.87 7.64 -9.33
N LYS A 96 -11.80 7.49 -10.65
CA LYS A 96 -12.71 6.63 -11.43
C LYS A 96 -12.04 5.36 -11.93
N LYS A 97 -10.72 5.23 -11.73
CA LYS A 97 -9.91 4.09 -12.15
C LYS A 97 -9.28 3.45 -10.92
N PRO A 98 -8.82 2.19 -11.02
CA PRO A 98 -8.11 1.57 -9.90
C PRO A 98 -6.90 2.38 -9.47
N LEU A 99 -6.69 2.47 -8.16
CA LEU A 99 -5.50 3.08 -7.56
C LEU A 99 -4.55 1.95 -7.20
N ARG A 100 -3.34 1.97 -7.76
CA ARG A 100 -2.33 0.97 -7.46
C ARG A 100 -1.10 1.64 -6.88
N PHE A 101 -0.61 1.09 -5.77
CA PHE A 101 0.61 1.61 -5.17
C PHE A 101 1.44 0.49 -4.55
N ILE A 102 2.74 0.74 -4.50
CA ILE A 102 3.68 -0.10 -3.75
C ILE A 102 3.79 0.47 -2.35
N CYS A 103 3.79 -0.41 -1.36
CA CYS A 103 4.05 -0.03 0.02
C CYS A 103 5.14 -0.93 0.59
N VAL A 104 6.26 -0.33 0.98
CA VAL A 104 7.37 -1.05 1.59
C VAL A 104 7.34 -0.81 3.10
N ILE A 105 7.42 -1.90 3.85
CA ILE A 105 7.51 -1.87 5.31
C ILE A 105 8.69 -2.73 5.75
N PRO A 106 9.23 -2.50 6.96
CA PRO A 106 10.23 -3.42 7.50
C PRO A 106 9.60 -4.78 7.76
N LEU A 107 10.42 -5.82 7.67
CA LEU A 107 9.99 -7.14 8.11
C LEU A 107 9.85 -7.13 9.62
N ILE A 108 8.67 -7.53 10.07
CA ILE A 108 8.34 -7.55 11.48
C ILE A 108 8.24 -9.00 11.88
N THR A 109 9.09 -9.37 12.76
CA THR A 109 9.12 -10.71 13.33
C THR A 109 8.46 -10.71 14.70
#